data_b52ef57cc0308a4547e7bcf7b2d8a2f8
#
_entry.id   b52ef57cc0308a4547e7bcf7b2d8a2f8
#
_cell.length_a   1.000
_cell.length_b   1.000
_cell.length_c   1.000
_cell.angle_alpha   90.00
_cell.angle_beta   90.00
_cell.angle_gamma   90.00
#
_symmetry.space_group_name_H-M   'P 1'
#
loop_
_entity.id
_entity.type
_entity.pdbx_description
1 polymer ?
#
loop_
_entity_poly.entity_id
_entity_poly.type
_entity_poly.pdbx_seq_one_letter_code
_entity_poly.pdbx_strand_id
1 'polypeptide(L)'
;MTRRGKGAEKRAARYLESKGHHLVERNYFCYRGEVDLITFDEDFLVFVEVKKRGKGSYLTPEESITRKKKERLIKCSKRWIMDNDYSGSSRFDVVALSGGEIRHYEDAIQL
;
A
#
# COMPACT_ATOMS: atom_id res chain seq x y z
N MET A 1 -6.30 5.25 -18.95
CA MET A 1 -6.60 4.60 -17.67
C MET A 1 -6.33 3.10 -17.78
N THR A 2 -5.50 2.57 -16.92
CA THR A 2 -5.21 1.14 -16.94
C THR A 2 -6.19 0.40 -16.05
N ARG A 3 -6.61 -0.77 -16.52
CA ARG A 3 -7.43 -1.66 -15.71
C ARG A 3 -6.57 -2.63 -14.90
N ARG A 4 -5.26 -2.59 -15.15
CA ARG A 4 -4.33 -3.45 -14.46
C ARG A 4 -4.29 -3.06 -12.99
N GLY A 5 -4.46 -4.03 -12.12
CA GLY A 5 -4.41 -3.80 -10.68
C GLY A 5 -5.72 -3.45 -10.02
N LYS A 6 -6.74 -3.02 -10.78
CA LYS A 6 -8.03 -2.67 -10.16
C LYS A 6 -8.62 -3.81 -9.37
N GLY A 7 -8.55 -5.04 -9.88
CA GLY A 7 -9.06 -6.21 -9.16
C GLY A 7 -8.24 -6.49 -7.93
N ALA A 8 -6.92 -6.41 -8.04
CA ALA A 8 -6.02 -6.66 -6.91
C ALA A 8 -6.20 -5.60 -5.82
N GLU A 9 -6.26 -4.34 -6.22
CA GLU A 9 -6.45 -3.24 -5.27
C GLU A 9 -7.80 -3.32 -4.57
N LYS A 10 -8.82 -3.69 -5.31
CA LYS A 10 -10.16 -3.86 -4.74
C LYS A 10 -10.19 -4.99 -3.72
N ARG A 11 -9.55 -6.10 -4.03
CA ARG A 11 -9.45 -7.23 -3.09
C ARG A 11 -8.66 -6.84 -1.85
N ALA A 12 -7.55 -6.14 -2.03
CA ALA A 12 -6.74 -5.66 -0.92
C ALA A 12 -7.53 -4.69 -0.04
N ALA A 13 -8.27 -3.78 -0.65
CA ALA A 13 -9.09 -2.82 0.10
C ALA A 13 -10.15 -3.54 0.93
N ARG A 14 -10.85 -4.50 0.35
CA ARG A 14 -11.86 -5.27 1.07
C ARG A 14 -11.26 -6.05 2.23
N TYR A 15 -10.09 -6.64 2.00
CA TYR A 15 -9.38 -7.35 3.05
C TYR A 15 -9.04 -6.42 4.20
N LEU A 16 -8.46 -5.26 3.90
CA LEU A 16 -8.09 -4.30 4.93
C LEU A 16 -9.30 -3.78 5.69
N GLU A 17 -10.40 -3.51 4.98
CA GLU A 17 -11.65 -3.10 5.63
C GLU A 17 -12.17 -4.16 6.57
N SER A 18 -12.05 -5.44 6.20
CA SER A 18 -12.46 -6.54 7.07
C SER A 18 -11.60 -6.64 8.33
N LYS A 19 -10.40 -6.06 8.30
CA LYS A 19 -9.48 -6.02 9.43
C LYS A 19 -9.60 -4.72 10.24
N GLY A 20 -10.56 -3.87 9.88
CA GLY A 20 -10.81 -2.65 10.63
C GLY A 20 -10.20 -1.39 10.05
N HIS A 21 -9.53 -1.49 8.89
CA HIS A 21 -9.02 -0.30 8.24
C HIS A 21 -10.14 0.52 7.61
N HIS A 22 -9.99 1.82 7.62
CA HIS A 22 -10.89 2.73 6.92
C HIS A 22 -10.19 3.25 5.68
N LEU A 23 -10.77 3.01 4.52
CA LEU A 23 -10.19 3.45 3.26
C LEU A 23 -10.30 4.96 3.13
N VAL A 24 -9.17 5.61 2.86
CA VAL A 24 -9.10 7.05 2.69
C VAL A 24 -9.02 7.39 1.21
N GLU A 25 -8.14 6.72 0.49
CA GLU A 25 -7.91 7.04 -0.92
C GLU A 25 -7.36 5.84 -1.67
N ARG A 26 -7.67 5.77 -2.96
CA ARG A 26 -7.12 4.75 -3.86
C ARG A 26 -6.29 5.44 -4.93
N ASN A 27 -5.21 4.78 -5.34
CA ASN A 27 -4.41 5.24 -6.48
C ASN A 27 -4.02 6.70 -6.36
N TYR A 28 -3.32 7.01 -5.27
CA TYR A 28 -2.81 8.35 -5.09
C TYR A 28 -1.54 8.52 -5.92
N PHE A 29 -1.62 9.36 -6.93
CA PHE A 29 -0.48 9.61 -7.82
C PHE A 29 0.28 10.84 -7.37
N CYS A 30 1.60 10.74 -7.34
CA CYS A 30 2.46 11.87 -7.09
C CYS A 30 3.78 11.69 -7.83
N TYR A 31 4.30 12.76 -8.41
CA TYR A 31 5.55 12.71 -9.15
C TYR A 31 5.50 11.59 -10.19
N ARG A 32 6.39 10.59 -10.08
CA ARG A 32 6.41 9.44 -10.98
C ARG A 32 6.02 8.15 -10.28
N GLY A 33 5.30 8.27 -9.17
CA GLY A 33 4.92 7.11 -8.40
C GLY A 33 3.46 7.15 -8.02
N GLU A 34 3.03 6.10 -7.33
CA GLU A 34 1.69 6.05 -6.77
C GLU A 34 1.70 5.26 -5.47
N VAL A 35 0.73 5.55 -4.63
CA VAL A 35 0.41 4.73 -3.47
C VAL A 35 -0.90 4.03 -3.81
N ASP A 36 -0.89 2.72 -3.77
CA ASP A 36 -2.06 1.95 -4.22
C ASP A 36 -3.28 2.18 -3.35
N LEU A 37 -3.11 2.18 -2.05
CA LEU A 37 -4.19 2.46 -1.10
C LEU A 37 -3.67 3.27 0.06
N ILE A 38 -4.51 4.15 0.58
CA ILE A 38 -4.24 4.88 1.82
C ILE A 38 -5.40 4.58 2.75
N THR A 39 -5.08 4.13 3.96
CA THR A 39 -6.09 3.76 4.95
C THR A 39 -5.75 4.33 6.31
N PHE A 40 -6.73 4.29 7.22
CA PHE A 40 -6.48 4.45 8.64
C PHE A 40 -6.71 3.11 9.34
N ASP A 41 -5.75 2.70 10.14
CA ASP A 41 -5.88 1.56 11.03
C ASP A 41 -5.75 2.12 12.45
N GLU A 42 -6.89 2.33 13.09
CA GLU A 42 -6.98 3.05 14.35
C GLU A 42 -6.31 4.42 14.19
N ASP A 43 -5.23 4.68 14.91
CA ASP A 43 -4.55 5.98 14.88
C ASP A 43 -3.44 6.07 13.83
N PHE A 44 -3.20 4.98 13.10
CA PHE A 44 -2.14 4.96 12.10
C PHE A 44 -2.68 5.26 10.71
N LEU A 45 -2.04 6.22 10.06
CA LEU A 45 -2.21 6.42 8.62
C LEU A 45 -1.34 5.40 7.91
N VAL A 46 -1.93 4.59 7.05
CA VAL A 46 -1.23 3.48 6.42
C VAL A 46 -1.14 3.70 4.91
N PHE A 47 0.07 3.70 4.38
CA PHE A 47 0.31 3.73 2.95
C PHE A 47 0.57 2.31 2.49
N VAL A 48 -0.27 1.80 1.61
CA VAL A 48 -0.29 0.38 1.26
C VAL A 48 0.17 0.17 -0.17
N GLU A 49 1.14 -0.72 -0.33
CA GLU A 49 1.57 -1.21 -1.63
C GLU A 49 0.92 -2.57 -1.86
N VAL A 50 0.20 -2.70 -2.97
CA VAL A 50 -0.46 -3.95 -3.34
C VAL A 50 0.39 -4.67 -4.38
N LYS A 51 0.75 -5.92 -4.09
CA LYS A 51 1.55 -6.74 -4.98
C LYS A 51 0.76 -7.96 -5.40
N LYS A 52 0.65 -8.15 -6.71
CA LYS A 52 0.03 -9.35 -7.27
C LYS A 52 1.14 -10.27 -7.73
N ARG A 53 1.09 -11.52 -7.27
CA ARG A 53 2.09 -12.54 -7.60
C ARG A 53 1.41 -13.74 -8.25
N GLY A 54 2.19 -14.47 -9.04
CA GLY A 54 1.72 -15.74 -9.57
C GLY A 54 1.54 -16.75 -8.44
N LYS A 55 0.70 -17.73 -8.69
CA LYS A 55 0.44 -18.78 -7.73
C LYS A 55 1.74 -19.47 -7.29
N GLY A 56 1.94 -19.57 -6.00
CA GLY A 56 3.13 -20.22 -5.44
C GLY A 56 4.36 -19.32 -5.38
N SER A 57 4.26 -18.07 -5.77
CA SER A 57 5.37 -17.13 -5.73
C SER A 57 5.30 -16.29 -4.46
N TYR A 58 6.22 -16.49 -3.55
CA TYR A 58 6.22 -15.80 -2.26
C TYR A 58 7.54 -15.06 -2.08
N LEU A 59 7.52 -13.78 -2.44
CA LEU A 59 8.64 -12.89 -2.16
C LEU A 59 8.35 -12.12 -0.88
N THR A 60 9.38 -11.89 -0.08
CA THR A 60 9.25 -11.02 1.07
C THR A 60 9.07 -9.58 0.60
N PRO A 61 8.56 -8.68 1.44
CA PRO A 61 8.45 -7.28 1.06
C PRO A 61 9.78 -6.68 0.59
N GLU A 62 10.88 -7.04 1.24
CA GLU A 62 12.21 -6.56 0.86
C GLU A 62 12.61 -7.02 -0.52
N GLU A 63 12.21 -8.22 -0.91
CA GLU A 63 12.49 -8.77 -2.23
C GLU A 63 11.57 -8.20 -3.31
N SER A 64 10.37 -7.78 -2.93
CA SER A 64 9.35 -7.34 -3.89
C SER A 64 9.37 -5.85 -4.18
N ILE A 65 10.01 -5.05 -3.34
CA ILE A 65 10.03 -3.60 -3.49
C ILE A 65 11.45 -3.11 -3.69
N THR A 66 11.72 -2.55 -4.88
CA THR A 66 13.03 -2.03 -5.18
C THR A 66 13.29 -0.77 -4.36
N ARG A 67 14.58 -0.44 -4.21
CA ARG A 67 14.99 0.78 -3.53
C ARG A 67 14.37 2.01 -4.16
N LYS A 68 14.33 2.05 -5.49
CA LYS A 68 13.77 3.17 -6.23
C LYS A 68 12.27 3.33 -5.97
N LYS A 69 11.56 2.21 -5.92
CA LYS A 69 10.12 2.24 -5.61
C LYS A 69 9.88 2.66 -4.17
N LYS A 70 10.70 2.21 -3.24
CA LYS A 70 10.62 2.62 -1.85
C LYS A 70 10.78 4.13 -1.72
N GLU A 71 11.77 4.70 -2.42
CA GLU A 71 12.00 6.14 -2.39
C GLU A 71 10.78 6.91 -2.91
N ARG A 72 10.15 6.40 -3.98
CA ARG A 72 8.96 7.02 -4.55
C ARG A 72 7.79 6.97 -3.58
N LEU A 73 7.61 5.83 -2.91
CA LEU A 73 6.56 5.69 -1.91
C LEU A 73 6.74 6.69 -0.78
N ILE A 74 7.98 6.85 -0.31
CA ILE A 74 8.28 7.78 0.77
C ILE A 74 7.96 9.22 0.33
N LYS A 75 8.36 9.59 -0.88
CA LYS A 75 8.08 10.94 -1.39
C LYS A 75 6.57 11.18 -1.52
N CYS A 76 5.86 10.20 -2.04
CA CYS A 76 4.42 10.31 -2.20
C CYS A 76 3.70 10.43 -0.86
N SER A 77 4.14 9.65 0.12
CA SER A 77 3.54 9.72 1.45
C SER A 77 3.75 11.07 2.10
N LYS A 78 4.96 11.62 1.98
CA LYS A 78 5.26 12.95 2.52
C LYS A 78 4.41 14.02 1.85
N ARG A 79 4.19 13.91 0.54
CA ARG A 79 3.35 14.86 -0.19
C ARG A 79 1.91 14.78 0.30
N TRP A 80 1.38 13.58 0.46
CA TRP A 80 0.02 13.40 0.95
C TRP A 80 -0.14 13.98 2.36
N ILE A 81 0.82 13.69 3.23
CA ILE A 81 0.82 14.17 4.61
C ILE A 81 0.81 15.70 4.64
N MET A 82 1.64 16.32 3.80
CA MET A 82 1.72 17.77 3.72
C MET A 82 0.42 18.37 3.18
N ASP A 83 -0.08 17.82 2.08
CA ASP A 83 -1.27 18.35 1.43
C ASP A 83 -2.53 18.22 2.30
N ASN A 84 -2.55 17.24 3.19
CA ASN A 84 -3.70 16.99 4.06
C ASN A 84 -3.47 17.44 5.51
N ASP A 85 -2.35 18.12 5.74
CA ASP A 85 -2.01 18.67 7.07
C ASP A 85 -2.12 17.62 8.17
N TYR A 86 -1.62 16.41 7.88
CA TYR A 86 -1.68 15.31 8.84
C TYR A 86 -0.43 15.31 9.72
N SER A 87 -0.63 15.19 11.03
CA SER A 87 0.48 15.21 11.99
C SER A 87 0.59 13.96 12.86
N GLY A 88 -0.23 12.95 12.59
CA GLY A 88 -0.24 11.72 13.37
C GLY A 88 0.82 10.71 12.94
N SER A 89 0.70 9.51 13.46
CA SER A 89 1.62 8.41 13.12
C SER A 89 1.28 7.82 11.76
N SER A 90 2.30 7.30 11.08
CA SER A 90 2.10 6.63 9.79
C SER A 90 3.02 5.43 9.67
N ARG A 91 2.64 4.52 8.78
CA ARG A 91 3.47 3.35 8.48
C ARG A 91 3.21 2.91 7.04
N PHE A 92 4.08 2.02 6.54
CA PHE A 92 3.96 1.45 5.19
C PHE A 92 3.68 -0.04 5.29
N ASP A 93 2.58 -0.46 4.69
CA ASP A 93 2.21 -1.88 4.66
C ASP A 93 2.30 -2.41 3.25
N VAL A 94 2.48 -3.73 3.13
CA VAL A 94 2.43 -4.43 1.85
C VAL A 94 1.34 -5.49 1.95
N VAL A 95 0.46 -5.51 0.94
CA VAL A 95 -0.53 -6.57 0.80
C VAL A 95 -0.19 -7.35 -0.46
N ALA A 96 0.17 -8.61 -0.30
CA ALA A 96 0.54 -9.48 -1.40
C ALA A 96 -0.58 -10.46 -1.71
N LEU A 97 -0.98 -10.52 -2.97
CA LEU A 97 -2.02 -11.41 -3.44
C LEU A 97 -1.41 -12.47 -4.34
N SER A 98 -1.64 -13.74 -4.01
CA SER A 98 -1.15 -14.86 -4.79
C SER A 98 -2.26 -15.88 -4.90
N GLY A 99 -2.87 -15.97 -6.08
CA GLY A 99 -4.05 -16.79 -6.26
C GLY A 99 -5.18 -16.33 -5.35
N GLY A 100 -5.73 -17.23 -4.54
CA GLY A 100 -6.75 -16.89 -3.56
C GLY A 100 -6.18 -16.43 -2.21
N GLU A 101 -4.86 -16.44 -2.06
CA GLU A 101 -4.20 -16.15 -0.81
C GLU A 101 -3.83 -14.68 -0.68
N ILE A 102 -4.02 -14.13 0.52
CA ILE A 102 -3.65 -12.75 0.83
C ILE A 102 -2.68 -12.78 2.00
N ARG A 103 -1.56 -12.07 1.84
CA ARG A 103 -0.59 -11.88 2.92
C ARG A 103 -0.44 -10.39 3.18
N HIS A 104 -0.58 -10.01 4.44
CA HIS A 104 -0.47 -8.62 4.86
C HIS A 104 0.75 -8.45 5.74
N TYR A 105 1.65 -7.58 5.31
CA TYR A 105 2.88 -7.28 6.05
C TYR A 105 2.77 -5.87 6.60
N GLU A 106 2.51 -5.77 7.89
CA GLU A 106 2.41 -4.47 8.54
C GLU A 106 3.79 -3.89 8.78
N ASP A 107 3.90 -2.56 8.62
CA ASP A 107 5.15 -1.82 8.83
C ASP A 107 6.31 -2.48 8.09
N ALA A 108 6.04 -2.83 6.84
CA ALA A 108 6.93 -3.68 6.05
C ALA A 108 8.09 -2.93 5.40
N ILE A 109 8.01 -1.61 5.31
CA ILE A 109 9.02 -0.79 4.66
C ILE A 109 9.62 0.14 5.68
N GLN A 110 10.87 -0.11 6.01
CA GLN A 110 11.62 0.72 6.97
C GLN A 110 12.36 1.82 6.24
N LEU A 111 12.41 2.98 6.83
CA LEU A 111 13.10 4.14 6.28
C LEU A 111 14.57 4.16 6.67
#